data_476ea83df3f43a8d7d65dca5e1743e8e
#
_entry.id   476ea83df3f43a8d7d65dca5e1743e8e
#
_cell.length_a   1.000
_cell.length_b   1.000
_cell.length_c   1.000
_cell.angle_alpha   90.00
_cell.angle_beta   90.00
_cell.angle_gamma   90.00
#
_symmetry.space_group_name_H-M   'P 1'
#
loop_
_entity.id
_entity.type
_entity.pdbx_description
1 polymer ?
#
loop_
_entity_poly.entity_id
_entity_poly.type
_entity_poly.pdbx_seq_one_letter_code
_entity_poly.pdbx_strand_id
1 'polypeptide(L)'
;MKIRVGTFNLFQFVEPPFSWYTKKEKFNTEQWVQKTTWIKNQISEMNCDIIGFQEVFSKKALKILLDELGFKYFKTIDSPRIDKKNELVYTSTIVALASKYPIKNLKKVEIDFSALKKHHLNGFFKFAREPIKATITLANQKELDIYVCHLKSNRDNEFEYVFTKDSTLNEKKEKVKKALEENYSISLKQRLCEASSIFSDISRTKNPAILMTDLNDKEFSITIEALSNKKYHNENLIKDDYLMLDAYHYFEKKIYNPHPEQKEIKRTPTSYFAGKGNVLDYIFVSSLFDKNRKNNIGKITSYEVFDKHLQKNQNGSLLNSDHSQVVCELEFN
;
A
#
# COMPACT_ATOMS: atom_id res chain seq x y z
N MET A 1 -8.08 4.32 -23.20
CA MET A 1 -8.90 4.39 -21.98
C MET A 1 -8.02 4.76 -20.80
N LYS A 2 -8.48 5.70 -19.92
CA LYS A 2 -7.74 6.10 -18.74
C LYS A 2 -8.46 5.63 -17.47
N ILE A 3 -7.71 5.27 -16.44
CA ILE A 3 -8.19 4.99 -15.09
C ILE A 3 -7.30 5.68 -14.07
N ARG A 4 -7.88 6.10 -12.95
CA ARG A 4 -7.15 6.64 -11.80
C ARG A 4 -7.28 5.68 -10.63
N VAL A 5 -6.14 5.27 -10.08
CA VAL A 5 -6.06 4.37 -8.93
C VAL A 5 -5.39 5.07 -7.76
N GLY A 6 -5.84 4.82 -6.54
CA GLY A 6 -5.32 5.49 -5.36
C GLY A 6 -5.13 4.57 -4.17
N THR A 7 -4.20 4.91 -3.29
CA THR A 7 -4.04 4.29 -1.96
C THR A 7 -4.24 5.34 -0.88
N PHE A 8 -4.96 4.97 0.19
CA PHE A 8 -5.33 5.88 1.26
C PHE A 8 -5.32 5.17 2.63
N ASN A 9 -4.30 5.41 3.44
CA ASN A 9 -4.32 5.05 4.85
C ASN A 9 -5.21 6.05 5.60
N LEU A 10 -6.30 5.56 6.20
CA LEU A 10 -7.33 6.39 6.83
C LEU A 10 -7.00 6.84 8.26
N PHE A 11 -5.91 6.33 8.84
CA PHE A 11 -5.49 6.62 10.21
C PHE A 11 -6.63 6.47 11.22
N GLN A 12 -6.85 5.23 11.69
CA GLN A 12 -7.83 4.89 12.73
C GLN A 12 -9.30 5.23 12.34
N PHE A 13 -9.77 4.68 11.22
CA PHE A 13 -11.17 4.89 10.80
C PHE A 13 -12.14 4.05 11.64
N VAL A 14 -12.52 4.60 12.80
CA VAL A 14 -13.37 3.95 13.83
C VAL A 14 -14.58 4.82 14.17
N GLU A 15 -15.76 4.31 13.85
CA GLU A 15 -17.03 4.98 14.16
C GLU A 15 -17.39 4.88 15.66
N PRO A 16 -17.80 5.96 16.32
CA PRO A 16 -18.36 5.89 17.68
C PRO A 16 -19.59 4.97 17.77
N PRO A 17 -19.82 4.25 18.86
CA PRO A 17 -19.10 4.30 20.16
C PRO A 17 -17.85 3.44 20.25
N PHE A 18 -17.42 2.82 19.15
CA PHE A 18 -16.24 1.96 19.12
C PHE A 18 -14.95 2.72 19.40
N SER A 19 -13.97 1.99 19.92
CA SER A 19 -12.61 2.45 20.17
C SER A 19 -11.60 1.51 19.49
N TRP A 20 -10.34 1.96 19.37
CA TRP A 20 -9.26 1.14 18.83
C TRP A 20 -8.18 0.88 19.88
N TYR A 21 -7.72 -0.35 19.94
CA TYR A 21 -6.70 -0.89 20.83
C TYR A 21 -6.98 -0.74 22.33
N THR A 22 -7.55 0.36 22.80
CA THR A 22 -7.91 0.62 24.20
C THR A 22 -9.27 1.28 24.32
N LYS A 23 -9.88 1.23 25.51
CA LYS A 23 -11.19 1.91 25.77
C LYS A 23 -11.12 3.44 25.67
N LYS A 24 -9.94 4.03 25.75
CA LYS A 24 -9.74 5.49 25.77
C LYS A 24 -9.65 6.09 24.36
N GLU A 25 -9.14 5.32 23.41
CA GLU A 25 -8.88 5.75 22.06
C GLU A 25 -10.16 5.69 21.21
N LYS A 26 -10.93 6.77 21.18
CA LYS A 26 -12.18 6.86 20.44
C LYS A 26 -12.48 8.28 20.01
N PHE A 27 -13.27 8.43 18.95
CA PHE A 27 -13.84 9.70 18.55
C PHE A 27 -15.13 9.99 19.35
N ASN A 28 -15.40 11.27 19.62
CA ASN A 28 -16.75 11.73 19.89
C ASN A 28 -17.50 11.98 18.56
N THR A 29 -18.79 12.28 18.63
CA THR A 29 -19.64 12.46 17.44
C THR A 29 -19.16 13.62 16.55
N GLU A 30 -18.75 14.73 17.14
CA GLU A 30 -18.27 15.91 16.39
C GLU A 30 -16.96 15.59 15.66
N GLN A 31 -16.00 15.00 16.35
CA GLN A 31 -14.74 14.55 15.77
C GLN A 31 -14.95 13.56 14.62
N TRP A 32 -15.91 12.65 14.78
CA TRP A 32 -16.24 11.68 13.73
C TRP A 32 -16.80 12.35 12.48
N VAL A 33 -17.72 13.33 12.67
CA VAL A 33 -18.26 14.11 11.55
C VAL A 33 -17.15 14.89 10.84
N GLN A 34 -16.24 15.54 11.58
CA GLN A 34 -15.09 16.24 11.00
C GLN A 34 -14.20 15.28 10.20
N LYS A 35 -13.84 14.12 10.77
CA LYS A 35 -13.02 13.11 10.10
C LYS A 35 -13.66 12.59 8.82
N THR A 36 -14.92 12.19 8.88
CA THR A 36 -15.63 11.64 7.71
C THR A 36 -15.84 12.68 6.63
N THR A 37 -16.12 13.93 7.01
CA THR A 37 -16.20 15.06 6.06
C THR A 37 -14.87 15.30 5.36
N TRP A 38 -13.75 15.30 6.10
CA TRP A 38 -12.44 15.46 5.51
C TRP A 38 -12.10 14.31 4.56
N ILE A 39 -12.34 13.06 4.97
CA ILE A 39 -12.10 11.86 4.13
C ILE A 39 -12.94 11.94 2.84
N LYS A 40 -14.21 12.32 2.93
CA LYS A 40 -15.11 12.48 1.78
C LYS A 40 -14.58 13.51 0.79
N ASN A 41 -14.15 14.67 1.28
CA ASN A 41 -13.55 15.72 0.45
C ASN A 41 -12.25 15.24 -0.20
N GLN A 42 -11.41 14.53 0.56
CA GLN A 42 -10.14 14.02 0.07
C GLN A 42 -10.34 12.96 -1.04
N ILE A 43 -11.28 12.02 -0.87
CA ILE A 43 -11.63 11.03 -1.91
C ILE A 43 -12.16 11.73 -3.17
N SER A 44 -12.97 12.78 -3.01
CA SER A 44 -13.46 13.58 -4.14
C SER A 44 -12.31 14.30 -4.86
N GLU A 45 -11.36 14.88 -4.13
CA GLU A 45 -10.16 15.54 -4.72
C GLU A 45 -9.26 14.55 -5.44
N MET A 46 -9.05 13.34 -4.90
CA MET A 46 -8.30 12.27 -5.56
C MET A 46 -8.92 11.86 -6.91
N ASN A 47 -10.23 11.97 -7.06
CA ASN A 47 -10.99 11.62 -8.27
C ASN A 47 -10.61 10.26 -8.87
N CYS A 48 -10.52 9.24 -8.02
CA CYS A 48 -10.12 7.90 -8.42
C CYS A 48 -11.31 7.07 -8.91
N ASP A 49 -11.00 6.05 -9.71
CA ASP A 49 -11.93 5.00 -10.14
C ASP A 49 -11.84 3.76 -9.23
N ILE A 50 -10.64 3.54 -8.67
CA ILE A 50 -10.31 2.42 -7.80
C ILE A 50 -9.46 2.94 -6.65
N ILE A 51 -9.82 2.58 -5.40
CA ILE A 51 -9.05 2.99 -4.20
C ILE A 51 -8.84 1.79 -3.29
N GLY A 52 -7.59 1.60 -2.88
CA GLY A 52 -7.19 0.72 -1.77
C GLY A 52 -7.10 1.51 -0.48
N PHE A 53 -7.76 1.03 0.58
CA PHE A 53 -7.76 1.67 1.89
C PHE A 53 -7.02 0.83 2.92
N GLN A 54 -6.31 1.51 3.83
CA GLN A 54 -5.65 0.92 4.99
C GLN A 54 -6.26 1.53 6.27
N GLU A 55 -6.04 0.86 7.40
CA GLU A 55 -6.54 1.22 8.73
C GLU A 55 -8.07 1.36 8.84
N VAL A 56 -8.78 0.47 8.17
CA VAL A 56 -10.24 0.38 8.22
C VAL A 56 -10.65 -0.50 9.41
N PHE A 57 -11.42 0.06 10.33
CA PHE A 57 -12.11 -0.66 11.41
C PHE A 57 -13.62 -0.68 11.15
N SER A 58 -14.22 0.47 10.87
CA SER A 58 -15.66 0.60 10.65
C SER A 58 -16.02 0.47 9.17
N LYS A 59 -15.94 -0.78 8.65
CA LYS A 59 -16.16 -1.06 7.22
C LYS A 59 -17.56 -0.66 6.71
N LYS A 60 -18.60 -0.72 7.57
CA LYS A 60 -19.96 -0.30 7.18
C LYS A 60 -20.06 1.21 6.96
N ALA A 61 -19.48 2.00 7.87
CA ALA A 61 -19.42 3.45 7.74
C ALA A 61 -18.63 3.89 6.49
N LEU A 62 -17.49 3.22 6.22
CA LEU A 62 -16.73 3.49 4.99
C LEU A 62 -17.53 3.17 3.73
N LYS A 63 -18.25 2.05 3.72
CA LYS A 63 -19.12 1.70 2.58
C LYS A 63 -20.18 2.77 2.31
N ILE A 64 -20.87 3.25 3.34
CA ILE A 64 -21.89 4.29 3.21
C ILE A 64 -21.29 5.56 2.59
N LEU A 65 -20.16 6.01 3.11
CA LEU A 65 -19.43 7.19 2.60
C LEU A 65 -19.06 7.01 1.12
N LEU A 66 -18.61 5.83 0.73
CA LEU A 66 -18.20 5.52 -0.65
C LEU A 66 -19.39 5.39 -1.60
N ASP A 67 -20.53 4.88 -1.14
CA ASP A 67 -21.77 4.81 -1.93
C ASP A 67 -22.22 6.24 -2.34
N GLU A 68 -22.12 7.23 -1.42
CA GLU A 68 -22.41 8.65 -1.70
C GLU A 68 -21.46 9.27 -2.74
N LEU A 69 -20.24 8.72 -2.87
CA LEU A 69 -19.23 9.17 -3.82
C LEU A 69 -19.23 8.37 -5.15
N GLY A 70 -20.22 7.49 -5.33
CA GLY A 70 -20.43 6.75 -6.58
C GLY A 70 -19.58 5.48 -6.73
N PHE A 71 -18.94 4.99 -5.67
CA PHE A 71 -18.25 3.69 -5.68
C PHE A 71 -19.27 2.57 -5.51
N LYS A 72 -19.65 1.95 -6.62
CA LYS A 72 -20.69 0.89 -6.64
C LYS A 72 -20.22 -0.43 -6.02
N TYR A 73 -18.92 -0.65 -5.97
CA TYR A 73 -18.34 -1.91 -5.50
C TYR A 73 -17.38 -1.64 -4.34
N PHE A 74 -17.65 -2.29 -3.21
CA PHE A 74 -16.82 -2.24 -2.01
C PHE A 74 -16.58 -3.65 -1.48
N LYS A 75 -15.34 -4.01 -1.21
CA LYS A 75 -14.96 -5.34 -0.71
C LYS A 75 -13.91 -5.27 0.38
N THR A 76 -14.04 -6.16 1.34
CA THR A 76 -13.03 -6.53 2.33
C THR A 76 -12.90 -8.04 2.34
N ILE A 77 -11.72 -8.57 2.66
CA ILE A 77 -11.50 -10.03 2.73
C ILE A 77 -11.56 -10.55 4.16
N ASP A 78 -11.45 -9.64 5.12
CA ASP A 78 -11.44 -9.96 6.55
C ASP A 78 -12.38 -9.01 7.32
N SER A 79 -12.42 -9.20 8.63
CA SER A 79 -13.13 -8.32 9.56
C SER A 79 -12.18 -7.90 10.69
N PRO A 80 -12.27 -6.64 11.14
CA PRO A 80 -11.49 -6.20 12.30
C PRO A 80 -11.81 -7.08 13.50
N ARG A 81 -10.78 -7.44 14.25
CA ARG A 81 -10.98 -8.23 15.47
C ARG A 81 -11.45 -7.33 16.60
N ILE A 82 -12.38 -7.86 17.40
CA ILE A 82 -12.93 -7.20 18.59
C ILE A 82 -12.29 -7.85 19.82
N ASP A 83 -12.08 -7.06 20.87
CA ASP A 83 -11.58 -7.54 22.15
C ASP A 83 -12.56 -8.52 22.79
N LYS A 84 -12.07 -9.63 23.33
CA LYS A 84 -12.90 -10.68 23.92
C LYS A 84 -13.65 -10.24 25.18
N LYS A 85 -13.15 -9.20 25.88
CA LYS A 85 -13.70 -8.69 27.13
C LYS A 85 -14.52 -7.42 26.94
N ASN A 86 -14.45 -6.80 25.77
CA ASN A 86 -15.14 -5.56 25.47
C ASN A 86 -15.47 -5.42 23.98
N GLU A 87 -16.71 -5.68 23.63
CA GLU A 87 -17.21 -5.67 22.26
C GLU A 87 -17.12 -4.29 21.55
N LEU A 88 -16.89 -3.22 22.30
CA LEU A 88 -16.69 -1.87 21.74
C LEU A 88 -15.22 -1.56 21.44
N VAL A 89 -14.29 -2.49 21.64
CA VAL A 89 -12.87 -2.27 21.39
C VAL A 89 -12.37 -3.11 20.22
N TYR A 90 -11.97 -2.48 19.14
CA TYR A 90 -11.25 -3.14 18.05
C TYR A 90 -9.78 -3.35 18.42
N THR A 91 -9.26 -4.55 18.16
CA THR A 91 -7.86 -4.93 18.41
C THR A 91 -7.02 -5.12 17.16
N SER A 92 -7.65 -5.05 15.97
CA SER A 92 -6.94 -5.06 14.69
C SER A 92 -7.72 -4.29 13.64
N THR A 93 -7.01 -3.77 12.69
CA THR A 93 -7.52 -3.12 11.48
C THR A 93 -7.48 -4.06 10.28
N ILE A 94 -8.15 -3.70 9.20
CA ILE A 94 -8.15 -4.40 7.91
C ILE A 94 -7.84 -3.44 6.76
N VAL A 95 -7.67 -4.01 5.55
CA VAL A 95 -7.67 -3.27 4.29
C VAL A 95 -9.02 -3.39 3.58
N ALA A 96 -9.33 -2.42 2.71
CA ALA A 96 -10.55 -2.43 1.91
C ALA A 96 -10.26 -1.99 0.47
N LEU A 97 -11.11 -2.42 -0.46
CA LEU A 97 -11.07 -2.06 -1.87
C LEU A 97 -12.40 -1.45 -2.28
N ALA A 98 -12.37 -0.26 -2.87
CA ALA A 98 -13.50 0.37 -3.53
C ALA A 98 -13.25 0.54 -5.03
N SER A 99 -14.28 0.38 -5.84
CA SER A 99 -14.21 0.52 -7.28
C SER A 99 -15.53 1.03 -7.86
N LYS A 100 -15.42 1.84 -8.92
CA LYS A 100 -16.55 2.19 -9.79
C LYS A 100 -16.86 1.07 -10.78
N TYR A 101 -15.90 0.14 -10.98
CA TYR A 101 -16.02 -1.02 -11.88
C TYR A 101 -16.32 -2.30 -11.10
N PRO A 102 -16.92 -3.33 -11.76
CA PRO A 102 -17.22 -4.62 -11.11
C PRO A 102 -15.98 -5.30 -10.53
N ILE A 103 -16.10 -5.74 -9.28
CA ILE A 103 -15.09 -6.52 -8.58
C ILE A 103 -15.48 -7.99 -8.61
N LYS A 104 -14.60 -8.84 -9.16
CA LYS A 104 -14.76 -10.30 -9.27
C LYS A 104 -13.60 -11.00 -8.56
N ASN A 105 -13.73 -12.32 -8.39
CA ASN A 105 -12.65 -13.21 -7.93
C ASN A 105 -11.93 -12.76 -6.65
N LEU A 106 -12.69 -12.21 -5.69
CA LEU A 106 -12.13 -11.80 -4.40
C LEU A 106 -11.52 -13.01 -3.68
N LYS A 107 -10.22 -12.96 -3.37
CA LYS A 107 -9.45 -14.03 -2.74
C LYS A 107 -8.47 -13.48 -1.72
N LYS A 108 -8.02 -14.35 -0.81
CA LYS A 108 -6.84 -14.12 0.02
C LYS A 108 -5.58 -14.36 -0.79
N VAL A 109 -4.50 -13.70 -0.40
CA VAL A 109 -3.17 -14.03 -0.89
C VAL A 109 -2.67 -15.25 -0.13
N GLU A 110 -2.18 -16.26 -0.88
CA GLU A 110 -1.64 -17.47 -0.26
C GLU A 110 -0.26 -17.19 0.35
N ILE A 111 0.00 -17.84 1.48
CA ILE A 111 1.29 -17.74 2.16
C ILE A 111 2.35 -18.53 1.38
N ASP A 112 3.47 -17.88 1.14
CA ASP A 112 4.64 -18.56 0.58
C ASP A 112 5.47 -19.20 1.69
N PHE A 113 5.29 -20.50 1.91
CA PHE A 113 6.04 -21.25 2.91
C PHE A 113 7.54 -21.31 2.64
N SER A 114 7.97 -21.17 1.37
CA SER A 114 9.39 -21.07 1.04
C SER A 114 10.01 -19.78 1.56
N ALA A 115 9.25 -18.67 1.53
CA ALA A 115 9.64 -17.40 2.10
C ALA A 115 9.78 -17.47 3.63
N LEU A 116 8.87 -18.15 4.32
CA LEU A 116 8.98 -18.34 5.77
C LEU A 116 10.29 -19.03 6.14
N LYS A 117 10.61 -20.15 5.45
CA LYS A 117 11.86 -20.88 5.64
C LYS A 117 13.07 -20.02 5.33
N LYS A 118 13.07 -19.31 4.22
CA LYS A 118 14.14 -18.43 3.76
C LYS A 118 14.46 -17.31 4.77
N HIS A 119 13.45 -16.76 5.41
CA HIS A 119 13.60 -15.67 6.37
C HIS A 119 13.64 -16.14 7.84
N HIS A 120 13.83 -17.44 8.05
CA HIS A 120 13.93 -18.03 9.39
C HIS A 120 12.73 -17.68 10.31
N LEU A 121 11.53 -17.51 9.74
CA LEU A 121 10.32 -17.31 10.49
C LEU A 121 9.68 -18.68 10.78
N ASN A 122 9.90 -19.18 11.99
CA ASN A 122 9.38 -20.46 12.46
C ASN A 122 8.02 -20.29 13.15
N GLY A 123 7.20 -21.33 13.09
CA GLY A 123 5.91 -21.38 13.74
C GLY A 123 4.74 -20.93 12.87
N PHE A 124 3.63 -20.55 13.51
CA PHE A 124 2.42 -20.14 12.81
C PHE A 124 2.57 -18.72 12.26
N PHE A 125 2.57 -18.59 10.93
CA PHE A 125 2.56 -17.31 10.24
C PHE A 125 1.15 -16.96 9.76
N LYS A 126 0.82 -15.69 9.88
CA LYS A 126 -0.31 -15.06 9.19
C LYS A 126 0.04 -13.62 8.87
N PHE A 127 -0.58 -13.08 7.84
CA PHE A 127 -0.44 -11.65 7.54
C PHE A 127 -0.86 -10.79 8.75
N ALA A 128 -0.20 -9.67 8.95
CA ALA A 128 -0.59 -8.68 9.96
C ALA A 128 -2.01 -8.16 9.66
N ARG A 129 -2.32 -7.96 8.39
CA ARG A 129 -3.64 -7.68 7.81
C ARG A 129 -3.74 -8.52 6.54
N GLU A 130 -4.83 -9.26 6.39
CA GLU A 130 -5.06 -10.10 5.19
C GLU A 130 -5.08 -9.24 3.93
N PRO A 131 -4.17 -9.41 2.98
CA PRO A 131 -4.18 -8.66 1.74
C PRO A 131 -5.39 -9.03 0.88
N ILE A 132 -5.96 -8.03 0.20
CA ILE A 132 -6.97 -8.26 -0.81
C ILE A 132 -6.29 -8.60 -2.13
N LYS A 133 -6.80 -9.64 -2.81
CA LYS A 133 -6.63 -9.90 -4.22
C LYS A 133 -7.99 -9.97 -4.88
N ALA A 134 -8.21 -9.19 -5.94
CA ALA A 134 -9.46 -9.20 -6.68
C ALA A 134 -9.23 -8.89 -8.16
N THR A 135 -10.09 -9.39 -9.03
CA THR A 135 -10.08 -9.02 -10.45
C THR A 135 -11.12 -7.93 -10.70
N ILE A 136 -10.72 -6.85 -11.35
CA ILE A 136 -11.63 -5.77 -11.79
C ILE A 136 -11.78 -5.84 -13.30
N THR A 137 -13.03 -5.83 -13.78
CA THR A 137 -13.35 -5.76 -15.21
C THR A 137 -13.60 -4.29 -15.58
N LEU A 138 -12.76 -3.72 -16.42
CA LEU A 138 -12.86 -2.35 -16.90
C LEU A 138 -13.97 -2.19 -17.96
N ALA A 139 -14.33 -0.94 -18.29
CA ALA A 139 -15.35 -0.64 -19.29
C ALA A 139 -15.04 -1.21 -20.69
N ASN A 140 -13.77 -1.33 -21.05
CA ASN A 140 -13.30 -1.94 -22.29
C ASN A 140 -13.15 -3.47 -22.22
N GLN A 141 -13.72 -4.12 -21.21
CA GLN A 141 -13.67 -5.56 -20.93
C GLN A 141 -12.26 -6.11 -20.59
N LYS A 142 -11.22 -5.27 -20.49
CA LYS A 142 -9.93 -5.71 -19.98
C LYS A 142 -10.02 -6.00 -18.48
N GLU A 143 -9.29 -7.01 -18.03
CA GLU A 143 -9.23 -7.39 -16.62
C GLU A 143 -7.90 -6.97 -16.00
N LEU A 144 -7.97 -6.51 -14.76
CA LEU A 144 -6.84 -6.18 -13.91
C LEU A 144 -6.92 -6.95 -12.60
N ASP A 145 -5.83 -7.53 -12.15
CA ASP A 145 -5.73 -8.05 -10.80
C ASP A 145 -5.27 -6.94 -9.85
N ILE A 146 -6.11 -6.63 -8.90
CA ILE A 146 -5.90 -5.57 -7.92
C ILE A 146 -5.53 -6.17 -6.58
N TYR A 147 -4.44 -5.66 -6.03
CA TYR A 147 -3.98 -6.00 -4.69
C TYR A 147 -4.06 -4.77 -3.78
N VAL A 148 -4.54 -4.96 -2.56
CA VAL A 148 -4.48 -3.96 -1.49
C VAL A 148 -3.82 -4.59 -0.29
N CYS A 149 -2.76 -4.00 0.22
CA CYS A 149 -2.10 -4.50 1.41
C CYS A 149 -1.70 -3.38 2.38
N HIS A 150 -1.42 -3.79 3.61
CA HIS A 150 -0.85 -2.99 4.68
C HIS A 150 0.08 -3.88 5.48
N LEU A 151 1.38 -3.79 5.21
CA LEU A 151 2.36 -4.70 5.77
C LEU A 151 2.64 -4.41 7.24
N LYS A 152 3.37 -5.29 7.88
CA LYS A 152 3.74 -5.17 9.29
C LYS A 152 4.45 -3.86 9.56
N SER A 153 3.97 -3.12 10.56
CA SER A 153 4.54 -1.82 10.97
C SER A 153 6.01 -1.94 11.34
N ASN A 154 6.78 -0.92 10.96
CA ASN A 154 8.18 -0.76 11.32
C ASN A 154 8.34 -0.62 12.84
N ARG A 155 9.54 -0.86 13.37
CA ARG A 155 9.90 -0.73 14.78
C ARG A 155 11.16 0.13 14.92
N ASP A 156 11.36 0.69 16.10
CA ASP A 156 12.47 1.60 16.38
C ASP A 156 13.85 0.99 16.11
N ASN A 157 14.02 -0.31 16.31
CA ASN A 157 15.27 -1.01 16.03
C ASN A 157 15.57 -1.24 14.54
N GLU A 158 14.74 -0.72 13.63
CA GLU A 158 14.91 -0.84 12.18
C GLU A 158 15.44 0.46 11.52
N PHE A 159 15.66 1.52 12.28
CA PHE A 159 16.15 2.81 11.73
C PHE A 159 17.50 2.71 11.04
N GLU A 160 18.32 1.74 11.37
CA GLU A 160 19.61 1.51 10.75
C GLU A 160 19.53 0.88 9.35
N TYR A 161 18.38 0.26 8.99
CA TYR A 161 18.19 -0.40 7.68
C TYR A 161 17.70 0.57 6.62
N VAL A 162 18.43 1.67 6.45
CA VAL A 162 18.16 2.68 5.41
C VAL A 162 19.10 2.45 4.23
N PHE A 163 18.51 2.46 3.04
CA PHE A 163 19.20 2.23 1.78
C PHE A 163 18.98 3.41 0.82
N THR A 164 19.84 3.52 -0.18
CA THR A 164 19.75 4.51 -1.25
C THR A 164 19.54 3.82 -2.60
N LYS A 165 19.32 4.61 -3.65
CA LYS A 165 19.21 4.10 -5.02
C LYS A 165 20.47 3.33 -5.49
N ASP A 166 21.62 3.64 -4.91
CA ASP A 166 22.91 3.06 -5.28
C ASP A 166 23.22 1.78 -4.46
N SER A 167 22.43 1.47 -3.44
CA SER A 167 22.60 0.28 -2.62
C SER A 167 22.26 -0.98 -3.42
N THR A 168 23.21 -1.87 -3.58
CA THR A 168 23.02 -3.14 -4.28
C THR A 168 22.17 -4.11 -3.46
N LEU A 169 21.55 -5.08 -4.13
CA LEU A 169 20.78 -6.14 -3.46
C LEU A 169 21.64 -6.93 -2.45
N ASN A 170 22.92 -7.19 -2.77
CA ASN A 170 23.82 -7.91 -1.87
C ASN A 170 24.14 -7.10 -0.62
N GLU A 171 24.45 -5.82 -0.75
CA GLU A 171 24.64 -4.92 0.40
C GLU A 171 23.40 -4.88 1.30
N LYS A 172 22.21 -4.80 0.72
CA LYS A 172 20.95 -4.83 1.47
C LYS A 172 20.81 -6.15 2.24
N LYS A 173 21.06 -7.29 1.58
CA LYS A 173 20.99 -8.62 2.22
C LYS A 173 21.98 -8.76 3.37
N GLU A 174 23.22 -8.38 3.18
CA GLU A 174 24.25 -8.46 4.22
C GLU A 174 23.91 -7.56 5.41
N LYS A 175 23.46 -6.33 5.15
CA LYS A 175 23.13 -5.38 6.21
C LYS A 175 21.99 -5.87 7.11
N VAL A 176 20.97 -6.53 6.57
CA VAL A 176 19.83 -7.03 7.34
C VAL A 176 20.04 -8.46 7.88
N LYS A 177 21.12 -9.13 7.47
CA LYS A 177 21.39 -10.54 7.82
C LYS A 177 21.31 -10.79 9.32
N LYS A 178 22.00 -9.98 10.11
CA LYS A 178 22.00 -10.10 11.58
C LYS A 178 20.60 -9.97 12.16
N ALA A 179 19.79 -9.01 11.68
CA ALA A 179 18.42 -8.83 12.13
C ALA A 179 17.54 -10.05 11.88
N LEU A 180 17.79 -10.75 10.77
CA LEU A 180 17.02 -11.92 10.37
C LEU A 180 17.49 -13.19 11.10
N GLU A 181 18.79 -13.41 11.25
CA GLU A 181 19.36 -14.62 11.88
C GLU A 181 19.20 -14.59 13.41
N GLU A 182 19.48 -13.45 14.05
CA GLU A 182 19.45 -13.29 15.50
C GLU A 182 18.08 -12.85 16.06
N ASN A 183 17.02 -12.83 15.24
CA ASN A 183 15.69 -12.34 15.63
C ASN A 183 15.68 -10.89 16.18
N TYR A 184 16.64 -10.08 15.75
CA TYR A 184 16.74 -8.68 16.19
C TYR A 184 15.53 -7.86 15.76
N SER A 185 14.96 -8.13 14.56
CA SER A 185 13.70 -7.54 14.14
C SER A 185 12.70 -8.58 13.60
N ILE A 186 11.78 -9.01 14.45
CA ILE A 186 10.66 -9.88 14.05
C ILE A 186 9.72 -9.14 13.09
N SER A 187 9.58 -7.81 13.22
CA SER A 187 8.75 -7.00 12.34
C SER A 187 9.29 -7.00 10.91
N LEU A 188 10.61 -6.86 10.73
CA LEU A 188 11.26 -6.94 9.41
C LEU A 188 11.10 -8.34 8.81
N LYS A 189 11.33 -9.41 9.59
CA LYS A 189 11.09 -10.79 9.12
C LYS A 189 9.67 -10.99 8.62
N GLN A 190 8.69 -10.55 9.40
CA GLN A 190 7.28 -10.66 9.03
C GLN A 190 7.00 -9.90 7.75
N ARG A 191 7.48 -8.66 7.62
CA ARG A 191 7.31 -7.84 6.41
C ARG A 191 7.90 -8.50 5.17
N LEU A 192 9.10 -9.10 5.29
CA LEU A 192 9.72 -9.83 4.19
C LEU A 192 8.94 -11.08 3.78
N CYS A 193 8.36 -11.80 4.74
CA CYS A 193 7.48 -12.95 4.43
C CYS A 193 6.18 -12.50 3.77
N GLU A 194 5.59 -11.40 4.24
CA GLU A 194 4.40 -10.79 3.64
C GLU A 194 4.68 -10.34 2.19
N ALA A 195 5.74 -9.57 1.98
CA ALA A 195 6.15 -9.08 0.66
C ALA A 195 6.47 -10.23 -0.31
N SER A 196 7.21 -11.25 0.14
CA SER A 196 7.54 -12.42 -0.67
C SER A 196 6.31 -13.25 -1.03
N SER A 197 5.34 -13.36 -0.13
CA SER A 197 4.09 -14.08 -0.41
C SER A 197 3.25 -13.33 -1.46
N ILE A 198 3.18 -12.00 -1.37
CA ILE A 198 2.52 -11.16 -2.38
C ILE A 198 3.22 -11.28 -3.73
N PHE A 199 4.56 -11.22 -3.77
CA PHE A 199 5.34 -11.43 -4.99
C PHE A 199 5.04 -12.80 -5.63
N SER A 200 5.05 -13.86 -4.83
CA SER A 200 4.78 -15.23 -5.28
C SER A 200 3.37 -15.37 -5.85
N ASP A 201 2.37 -14.71 -5.27
CA ASP A 201 1.00 -14.71 -5.78
C ASP A 201 0.90 -13.91 -7.08
N ILE A 202 1.45 -12.68 -7.15
CA ILE A 202 1.44 -11.84 -8.34
C ILE A 202 2.17 -12.51 -9.50
N SER A 203 3.28 -13.18 -9.26
CA SER A 203 4.05 -13.87 -10.31
C SER A 203 3.29 -14.98 -11.01
N ARG A 204 2.20 -15.46 -10.42
CA ARG A 204 1.31 -16.50 -10.95
C ARG A 204 0.00 -15.96 -11.54
N THR A 205 -0.23 -14.66 -11.47
CA THR A 205 -1.44 -14.06 -12.06
C THR A 205 -1.42 -14.14 -13.59
N LYS A 206 -2.60 -14.08 -14.19
CA LYS A 206 -2.75 -14.07 -15.66
C LYS A 206 -3.05 -12.68 -16.21
N ASN A 207 -3.48 -11.78 -15.35
CA ASN A 207 -3.85 -10.42 -15.69
C ASN A 207 -2.73 -9.45 -15.27
N PRO A 208 -2.61 -8.29 -15.91
CA PRO A 208 -1.80 -7.20 -15.40
C PRO A 208 -2.23 -6.84 -13.97
N ALA A 209 -1.27 -6.62 -13.08
CA ALA A 209 -1.56 -6.37 -11.67
C ALA A 209 -1.27 -4.91 -11.28
N ILE A 210 -2.05 -4.41 -10.33
CA ILE A 210 -1.83 -3.15 -9.63
C ILE A 210 -1.87 -3.45 -8.12
N LEU A 211 -0.87 -2.98 -7.39
CA LEU A 211 -0.79 -3.10 -5.94
C LEU A 211 -0.82 -1.70 -5.32
N MET A 212 -1.80 -1.47 -4.46
CA MET A 212 -1.98 -0.27 -3.64
C MET A 212 -1.65 -0.60 -2.20
N THR A 213 -0.68 0.08 -1.59
CA THR A 213 -0.15 -0.35 -0.30
C THR A 213 0.36 0.78 0.58
N ASP A 214 0.15 0.62 1.89
CA ASP A 214 1.05 1.10 2.91
C ASP A 214 2.06 -0.02 3.18
N LEU A 215 3.31 0.18 2.73
CA LEU A 215 4.35 -0.82 2.81
C LEU A 215 5.01 -0.85 4.20
N ASN A 216 4.83 0.21 4.99
CA ASN A 216 5.52 0.41 6.26
C ASN A 216 7.05 0.29 6.16
N ASP A 217 7.60 0.57 4.98
CA ASP A 217 9.04 0.59 4.73
C ASP A 217 9.41 1.63 3.68
N LYS A 218 10.65 2.09 3.73
CA LYS A 218 11.15 3.24 2.97
C LYS A 218 11.52 2.86 1.55
N GLU A 219 11.72 3.88 0.72
CA GLU A 219 12.30 3.71 -0.62
C GLU A 219 13.61 2.93 -0.56
N PHE A 220 13.82 2.10 -1.58
CA PHE A 220 15.01 1.24 -1.73
C PHE A 220 15.19 0.19 -0.65
N SER A 221 14.19 -0.04 0.22
CA SER A 221 14.27 -1.04 1.29
C SER A 221 14.39 -2.47 0.74
N ILE A 222 14.87 -3.36 1.59
CA ILE A 222 14.90 -4.80 1.28
C ILE A 222 13.48 -5.39 1.12
N THR A 223 12.47 -4.76 1.72
CA THR A 223 11.05 -5.14 1.56
C THR A 223 10.58 -4.91 0.12
N ILE A 224 11.00 -3.81 -0.52
CA ILE A 224 10.72 -3.56 -1.95
C ILE A 224 11.41 -4.61 -2.82
N GLU A 225 12.64 -4.99 -2.50
CA GLU A 225 13.33 -6.08 -3.21
C GLU A 225 12.54 -7.40 -3.10
N ALA A 226 12.06 -7.72 -1.90
CA ALA A 226 11.26 -8.93 -1.67
C ALA A 226 9.89 -8.90 -2.37
N LEU A 227 9.35 -7.71 -2.65
CA LEU A 227 8.07 -7.52 -3.32
C LEU A 227 8.19 -7.55 -4.85
N SER A 228 9.31 -7.09 -5.41
CA SER A 228 9.39 -6.77 -6.85
C SER A 228 10.58 -7.37 -7.58
N ASN A 229 11.63 -7.84 -6.89
CA ASN A 229 12.87 -8.24 -7.52
C ASN A 229 13.02 -9.77 -7.61
N LYS A 230 12.93 -10.33 -8.83
CA LYS A 230 13.13 -11.77 -9.05
C LYS A 230 14.51 -12.30 -8.58
N LYS A 231 15.57 -11.48 -8.63
CA LYS A 231 16.91 -11.86 -8.14
C LYS A 231 16.94 -12.02 -6.62
N TYR A 232 16.05 -11.32 -5.90
CA TYR A 232 15.91 -11.53 -4.46
C TYR A 232 15.45 -12.95 -4.14
N HIS A 233 14.60 -13.53 -4.99
CA HIS A 233 14.03 -14.86 -4.84
C HIS A 233 14.86 -15.97 -5.47
N ASN A 234 15.94 -15.66 -6.21
CA ASN A 234 16.68 -16.58 -7.06
C ASN A 234 15.80 -17.27 -8.11
N GLU A 235 14.78 -16.55 -8.61
CA GLU A 235 13.80 -17.06 -9.56
C GLU A 235 14.15 -16.64 -10.98
N ASN A 236 14.59 -17.59 -11.79
CA ASN A 236 14.86 -17.36 -13.21
C ASN A 236 13.62 -17.60 -14.11
N LEU A 237 12.60 -18.30 -13.60
CA LEU A 237 11.42 -18.72 -14.36
C LEU A 237 10.31 -17.68 -14.40
N ILE A 238 10.34 -16.66 -13.55
CA ILE A 238 9.31 -15.61 -13.51
C ILE A 238 9.44 -14.72 -14.74
N LYS A 239 8.32 -14.60 -15.47
CA LYS A 239 8.24 -13.71 -16.62
C LYS A 239 8.34 -12.26 -16.17
N ASP A 240 9.12 -11.46 -16.88
CA ASP A 240 9.31 -10.04 -16.57
C ASP A 240 7.99 -9.24 -16.62
N ASP A 241 6.98 -9.72 -17.34
CA ASP A 241 5.65 -9.10 -17.43
C ASP A 241 4.92 -8.99 -16.10
N TYR A 242 5.21 -9.88 -15.16
CA TYR A 242 4.60 -9.92 -13.83
C TYR A 242 5.44 -9.25 -12.73
N LEU A 243 6.56 -8.64 -13.10
CA LEU A 243 7.33 -7.84 -12.13
C LEU A 243 6.57 -6.55 -11.81
N MET A 244 6.59 -6.19 -10.55
CA MET A 244 5.96 -4.97 -10.07
C MET A 244 6.95 -3.81 -10.09
N LEU A 245 6.55 -2.71 -10.69
CA LEU A 245 7.32 -1.48 -10.80
C LEU A 245 6.67 -0.40 -9.96
N ASP A 246 7.45 0.32 -9.17
CA ASP A 246 6.95 1.51 -8.47
C ASP A 246 6.56 2.58 -9.49
N ALA A 247 5.27 2.91 -9.55
CA ALA A 247 4.69 3.81 -10.54
C ALA A 247 5.40 5.18 -10.56
N TYR A 248 5.93 5.64 -9.44
CA TYR A 248 6.66 6.90 -9.35
C TYR A 248 7.85 7.00 -10.31
N HIS A 249 8.52 5.90 -10.59
CA HIS A 249 9.71 5.88 -11.44
C HIS A 249 9.40 5.77 -12.94
N TYR A 250 8.13 5.52 -13.30
CA TYR A 250 7.72 5.21 -14.69
C TYR A 250 6.81 6.24 -15.34
N PHE A 251 6.39 7.32 -14.63
CA PHE A 251 5.69 8.42 -15.27
C PHE A 251 6.66 9.50 -15.75
N GLU A 252 6.25 10.25 -16.79
CA GLU A 252 7.03 11.37 -17.30
C GLU A 252 6.91 12.58 -16.39
N LYS A 253 7.97 12.87 -15.64
CA LYS A 253 8.06 14.07 -14.82
C LYS A 253 8.21 15.28 -15.72
N LYS A 254 7.23 16.18 -15.74
CA LYS A 254 7.37 17.48 -16.40
C LYS A 254 8.19 18.40 -15.49
N ILE A 255 9.43 18.67 -15.89
CA ILE A 255 10.29 19.64 -15.21
C ILE A 255 9.98 21.00 -15.84
N TYR A 256 9.28 21.87 -15.12
CA TYR A 256 9.10 23.26 -15.52
C TYR A 256 10.29 24.08 -15.00
N ASN A 257 11.13 24.61 -15.92
CA ASN A 257 12.26 25.49 -15.64
C ASN A 257 13.14 25.00 -14.46
N PRO A 258 13.86 23.88 -14.62
CA PRO A 258 14.72 23.39 -13.55
C PRO A 258 15.81 24.44 -13.31
N HIS A 259 16.01 24.81 -12.05
CA HIS A 259 17.16 25.64 -11.70
C HIS A 259 18.44 24.88 -12.07
N PRO A 260 19.47 25.53 -12.67
CA PRO A 260 20.69 24.84 -13.10
C PRO A 260 21.38 24.04 -12.00
N GLU A 261 21.21 24.42 -10.74
CA GLU A 261 21.75 23.73 -9.56
C GLU A 261 20.82 22.66 -8.99
N GLN A 262 19.59 22.51 -9.50
CA GLN A 262 18.63 21.51 -9.03
C GLN A 262 18.99 20.13 -9.58
N LYS A 263 19.73 19.36 -8.81
CA LYS A 263 20.26 18.06 -9.23
C LYS A 263 19.21 16.94 -9.31
N GLU A 264 18.19 16.94 -8.45
CA GLU A 264 17.11 15.93 -8.46
C GLU A 264 15.79 16.50 -7.88
N ILE A 265 14.66 16.10 -8.47
CA ILE A 265 13.34 16.29 -7.87
C ILE A 265 13.17 15.21 -6.81
N LYS A 266 13.14 15.59 -5.54
CA LYS A 266 12.85 14.68 -4.45
C LYS A 266 11.39 14.22 -4.51
N ARG A 267 11.15 12.94 -4.27
CA ARG A 267 9.81 12.40 -4.12
C ARG A 267 9.12 13.01 -2.90
N THR A 268 7.87 13.40 -3.05
CA THR A 268 7.06 13.92 -1.93
C THR A 268 6.86 12.81 -0.89
N PRO A 269 7.18 13.07 0.39
CA PRO A 269 6.94 12.10 1.45
C PRO A 269 5.44 11.79 1.61
N THR A 270 5.13 10.57 1.99
CA THR A 270 3.74 10.17 2.30
C THR A 270 3.46 10.11 3.80
N SER A 271 4.47 10.12 4.64
CA SER A 271 4.37 10.21 6.09
C SER A 271 5.60 10.86 6.70
N TYR A 272 5.50 11.35 7.93
CA TYR A 272 6.61 11.98 8.64
C TYR A 272 6.81 11.33 10.01
N PHE A 273 8.08 11.20 10.39
CA PHE A 273 8.46 10.77 11.74
C PHE A 273 9.64 11.60 12.23
N ALA A 274 9.50 12.18 13.42
CA ALA A 274 10.51 13.06 14.03
C ALA A 274 11.04 14.16 13.06
N GLY A 275 10.13 14.79 12.31
CA GLY A 275 10.45 15.82 11.33
C GLY A 275 11.09 15.34 10.03
N LYS A 276 11.26 14.02 9.84
CA LYS A 276 11.80 13.43 8.62
C LYS A 276 10.69 12.86 7.77
N GLY A 277 10.60 13.29 6.51
CA GLY A 277 9.68 12.72 5.54
C GLY A 277 10.12 11.32 5.09
N ASN A 278 9.16 10.42 5.00
CA ASN A 278 9.33 9.05 4.51
C ASN A 278 8.27 8.76 3.44
N VAL A 279 8.60 7.94 2.47
CA VAL A 279 7.64 7.36 1.54
C VAL A 279 7.31 5.97 2.08
N LEU A 280 6.07 5.74 2.49
CA LEU A 280 5.56 4.47 3.02
C LEU A 280 4.42 3.92 2.17
N ASP A 281 3.72 4.81 1.45
CA ASP A 281 2.57 4.48 0.61
C ASP A 281 3.00 4.45 -0.86
N TYR A 282 2.64 3.37 -1.53
CA TYR A 282 3.08 3.10 -2.89
C TYR A 282 1.94 2.59 -3.76
N ILE A 283 2.07 2.86 -5.06
CA ILE A 283 1.34 2.15 -6.10
C ILE A 283 2.37 1.47 -6.98
N PHE A 284 2.32 0.14 -7.00
CA PHE A 284 3.09 -0.67 -7.93
C PHE A 284 2.20 -1.13 -9.07
N VAL A 285 2.76 -1.21 -10.26
CA VAL A 285 2.08 -1.69 -11.47
C VAL A 285 2.91 -2.77 -12.16
N SER A 286 2.27 -3.69 -12.86
CA SER A 286 2.98 -4.65 -13.70
C SER A 286 3.90 -3.95 -14.69
N SER A 287 5.03 -4.54 -14.97
CA SER A 287 6.00 -4.03 -15.97
C SER A 287 5.40 -3.89 -17.40
N LEU A 288 4.23 -4.46 -17.63
CA LEU A 288 3.44 -4.23 -18.85
C LEU A 288 2.99 -2.76 -19.04
N PHE A 289 3.05 -1.93 -18.00
CA PHE A 289 2.81 -0.48 -18.08
C PHE A 289 4.09 0.34 -18.29
N ASP A 290 5.25 -0.31 -18.47
CA ASP A 290 6.45 0.38 -18.90
C ASP A 290 6.37 0.66 -20.41
N LYS A 291 6.25 1.94 -20.78
CA LYS A 291 6.16 2.40 -22.17
C LYS A 291 7.33 1.95 -23.06
N ASN A 292 8.48 1.63 -22.47
CA ASN A 292 9.67 1.20 -23.21
C ASN A 292 9.63 -0.29 -23.60
N ARG A 293 8.68 -1.06 -23.11
CA ARG A 293 8.51 -2.47 -23.47
C ARG A 293 7.76 -2.60 -24.79
N LYS A 294 8.21 -3.55 -25.63
CA LYS A 294 7.53 -3.83 -26.93
C LYS A 294 6.10 -4.35 -26.76
N ASN A 295 5.84 -5.09 -25.67
CA ASN A 295 4.53 -5.68 -25.36
C ASN A 295 3.77 -4.88 -24.29
N ASN A 296 4.04 -3.57 -24.15
CA ASN A 296 3.31 -2.76 -23.21
C ASN A 296 1.82 -2.70 -23.55
N ILE A 297 0.98 -2.63 -22.51
CA ILE A 297 -0.50 -2.54 -22.64
C ILE A 297 -1.02 -1.14 -22.34
N GLY A 298 -0.12 -0.23 -21.99
CA GLY A 298 -0.41 1.13 -21.59
C GLY A 298 0.80 1.79 -20.95
N LYS A 299 0.57 2.96 -20.38
CA LYS A 299 1.60 3.78 -19.70
C LYS A 299 1.03 4.49 -18.49
N ILE A 300 1.92 4.97 -17.63
CA ILE A 300 1.58 5.84 -16.51
C ILE A 300 1.63 7.29 -17.00
N THR A 301 0.53 8.03 -16.86
CA THR A 301 0.39 9.41 -17.35
C THR A 301 0.49 10.45 -16.25
N SER A 302 0.15 10.09 -14.99
CA SER A 302 0.41 10.96 -13.84
C SER A 302 0.68 10.16 -12.56
N TYR A 303 1.36 10.80 -11.62
CA TYR A 303 1.57 10.36 -10.26
C TYR A 303 1.48 11.56 -9.32
N GLU A 304 0.57 11.52 -8.38
CA GLU A 304 0.24 12.63 -7.50
C GLU A 304 0.27 12.19 -6.04
N VAL A 305 0.73 13.08 -5.16
CA VAL A 305 0.72 12.89 -3.71
C VAL A 305 -0.06 14.04 -3.09
N PHE A 306 -1.11 13.71 -2.36
CA PHE A 306 -2.00 14.67 -1.69
C PHE A 306 -1.53 14.87 -0.25
N ASP A 307 -0.56 15.75 -0.05
CA ASP A 307 0.17 15.97 1.22
C ASP A 307 -0.19 17.29 1.93
N LYS A 308 -1.10 18.11 1.40
CA LYS A 308 -1.43 19.45 1.92
C LYS A 308 -1.70 19.50 3.43
N HIS A 309 -2.34 18.47 3.98
CA HIS A 309 -2.64 18.39 5.41
C HIS A 309 -1.39 18.11 6.25
N LEU A 310 -0.37 17.42 5.70
CA LEU A 310 0.91 17.15 6.35
C LEU A 310 1.91 18.31 6.21
N GLN A 311 1.75 19.16 5.21
CA GLN A 311 2.58 20.37 5.07
C GLN A 311 2.37 21.35 6.25
N LYS A 312 1.17 21.40 6.83
CA LYS A 312 0.83 22.23 7.99
C LYS A 312 1.11 21.54 9.32
N ASN A 313 0.91 20.23 9.39
CA ASN A 313 1.12 19.40 10.57
C ASN A 313 1.71 18.06 10.14
N GLN A 314 3.03 17.94 10.16
CA GLN A 314 3.74 16.74 9.72
C GLN A 314 3.36 15.47 10.47
N ASN A 315 2.89 15.57 11.72
CA ASN A 315 2.40 14.42 12.49
C ASN A 315 0.98 14.00 12.08
N GLY A 316 0.33 14.72 11.17
CA GLY A 316 -1.06 14.51 10.85
C GLY A 316 -2.01 14.83 12.02
N SER A 317 -3.23 14.35 11.92
CA SER A 317 -4.24 14.50 12.97
C SER A 317 -5.20 13.31 12.92
N LEU A 318 -5.72 12.91 14.06
CA LEU A 318 -6.81 11.92 14.12
C LEU A 318 -8.05 12.35 13.32
N LEU A 319 -8.24 13.67 13.14
CA LEU A 319 -9.36 14.22 12.34
C LEU A 319 -9.12 14.16 10.83
N ASN A 320 -7.91 13.88 10.40
CA ASN A 320 -7.54 13.63 9.00
C ASN A 320 -6.71 12.35 8.87
N SER A 321 -5.45 12.43 8.45
CA SER A 321 -4.52 11.29 8.41
C SER A 321 -3.10 11.74 8.75
N ASP A 322 -2.26 10.81 9.18
CA ASP A 322 -0.81 10.94 9.28
C ASP A 322 -0.10 10.43 8.01
N HIS A 323 -0.89 10.03 6.99
CA HIS A 323 -0.43 9.64 5.67
C HIS A 323 -1.00 10.52 4.57
N SER A 324 -0.19 10.83 3.57
CA SER A 324 -0.63 11.40 2.30
C SER A 324 -1.28 10.33 1.44
N GLN A 325 -2.22 10.73 0.59
CA GLN A 325 -2.80 9.84 -0.39
C GLN A 325 -1.94 9.85 -1.66
N VAL A 326 -1.80 8.69 -2.28
CA VAL A 326 -1.08 8.55 -3.53
C VAL A 326 -2.04 8.15 -4.63
N VAL A 327 -1.95 8.82 -5.79
CA VAL A 327 -2.79 8.56 -6.96
C VAL A 327 -1.91 8.37 -8.19
N CYS A 328 -2.27 7.40 -9.01
CA CYS A 328 -1.62 7.12 -10.28
C CYS A 328 -2.68 7.06 -11.38
N GLU A 329 -2.45 7.73 -12.50
CA GLU A 329 -3.27 7.62 -13.71
C GLU A 329 -2.58 6.69 -14.72
N LEU A 330 -3.34 5.73 -15.21
CA LEU A 330 -2.92 4.74 -16.20
C LEU A 330 -3.72 4.94 -17.49
N GLU A 331 -3.04 4.99 -18.61
CA GLU A 331 -3.64 5.04 -19.95
C GLU A 331 -3.35 3.72 -20.68
N PHE A 332 -4.41 3.03 -21.08
CA PHE A 332 -4.33 1.79 -21.86
C PHE A 332 -4.26 2.09 -23.36
N ASN A 333 -3.46 1.28 -24.05
CA ASN A 333 -3.40 1.24 -25.51
C ASN A 333 -4.73 0.78 -26.12
#